data_70dc35483d93d9f2be3221e39a520d1e
#
_entry.id   70dc35483d93d9f2be3221e39a520d1e
#
_cell.length_a   1.000
_cell.length_b   1.000
_cell.length_c   1.000
_cell.angle_alpha   90.00
_cell.angle_beta   90.00
_cell.angle_gamma   90.00
#
_symmetry.space_group_name_H-M   'P 1'
#
loop_
_entity.id
_entity.type
_entity.pdbx_description
1 polymer ?
#
loop_
_entity_poly.entity_id
_entity_poly.type
_entity_poly.pdbx_seq_one_letter_code
_entity_poly.pdbx_strand_id
1 'polypeptide(L)'
;MHVQAAPAPLLRAWLAPKFSGVAVADAVPDEWTPDEAPVIVLADDGGPVVVAWSGQIVRSYHVIRITARGRVRTAVDELARIAAGHLSTARLPGIKVHGVGPVLESRDPKTGAVLASTLVNVQARARQI
;
A
#
# COMPACT_ATOMS: atom_id res chain seq x y z
N MET A 1 20.88 -14.62 -11.57
CA MET A 1 20.91 -13.70 -10.41
C MET A 1 19.49 -13.45 -9.92
N HIS A 2 19.31 -13.49 -8.62
CA HIS A 2 18.02 -13.17 -7.99
C HIS A 2 18.11 -11.81 -7.30
N VAL A 3 17.10 -11.00 -7.51
CA VAL A 3 17.01 -9.68 -6.88
C VAL A 3 15.70 -9.56 -6.07
N GLN A 4 15.73 -8.70 -5.08
CA GLN A 4 14.56 -8.42 -4.27
C GLN A 4 13.43 -7.86 -5.14
N ALA A 5 12.23 -8.37 -4.95
CA ALA A 5 11.06 -7.87 -5.64
C ALA A 5 10.61 -6.52 -5.07
N ALA A 6 9.88 -5.76 -5.88
CA ALA A 6 9.25 -4.51 -5.46
C ALA A 6 7.73 -4.69 -5.55
N PRO A 7 7.06 -5.12 -4.46
CA PRO A 7 5.65 -5.45 -4.51
C PRO A 7 4.72 -4.23 -4.60
N ALA A 8 5.13 -3.07 -4.09
CA ALA A 8 4.26 -1.90 -4.03
C ALA A 8 3.72 -1.45 -5.39
N PRO A 9 4.53 -1.31 -6.46
CA PRO A 9 4.01 -0.96 -7.78
C PRO A 9 2.99 -1.96 -8.31
N LEU A 10 3.22 -3.26 -8.09
CA LEU A 10 2.29 -4.31 -8.53
C LEU A 10 0.97 -4.24 -7.76
N LEU A 11 1.04 -4.00 -6.47
CA LEU A 11 -0.15 -3.86 -5.63
C LEU A 11 -0.94 -2.61 -6.00
N ARG A 12 -0.28 -1.49 -6.29
CA ARG A 12 -0.95 -0.27 -6.77
C ARG A 12 -1.69 -0.53 -8.08
N ALA A 13 -1.04 -1.15 -9.05
CA ALA A 13 -1.64 -1.46 -10.34
C ALA A 13 -2.82 -2.41 -10.21
N TRP A 14 -2.74 -3.37 -9.29
CA TRP A 14 -3.83 -4.30 -9.03
C TRP A 14 -5.02 -3.62 -8.35
N LEU A 15 -4.74 -2.68 -7.43
CA LEU A 15 -5.76 -2.02 -6.63
C LEU A 15 -6.49 -0.90 -7.39
N ALA A 16 -5.78 -0.14 -8.23
CA ALA A 16 -6.31 1.07 -8.87
C ALA A 16 -7.64 0.87 -9.61
N PRO A 17 -7.84 -0.19 -10.42
CA PRO A 17 -9.10 -0.35 -11.14
C PRO A 17 -10.29 -0.71 -10.27
N LYS A 18 -10.09 -0.99 -9.00
CA LYS A 18 -11.16 -1.31 -8.06
C LYS A 18 -11.86 -0.06 -7.51
N PHE A 19 -11.31 1.11 -7.77
CA PHE A 19 -11.87 2.38 -7.34
C PHE A 19 -12.25 3.24 -8.55
N SER A 20 -13.38 3.92 -8.43
CA SER A 20 -13.83 4.92 -9.40
C SER A 20 -13.71 6.30 -8.76
N GLY A 21 -13.04 7.22 -9.44
CA GLY A 21 -12.89 8.59 -8.95
C GLY A 21 -11.89 8.77 -7.79
N VAL A 22 -11.12 7.73 -7.47
CA VAL A 22 -10.09 7.78 -6.43
C VAL A 22 -8.77 7.33 -7.06
N ALA A 23 -7.77 8.19 -7.01
CA ALA A 23 -6.44 7.85 -7.49
C ALA A 23 -5.71 6.96 -6.49
N VAL A 24 -5.00 5.95 -7.00
CA VAL A 24 -4.11 5.11 -6.20
C VAL A 24 -2.68 5.39 -6.67
N ALA A 25 -1.86 5.95 -5.79
CA ALA A 25 -0.57 6.51 -6.15
C ALA A 25 0.53 6.07 -5.17
N ASP A 26 1.78 6.36 -5.51
CA ASP A 26 2.95 6.13 -4.64
C ASP A 26 3.24 7.30 -3.71
N ALA A 27 2.70 8.46 -4.02
CA ALA A 27 2.84 9.68 -3.23
C ALA A 27 1.62 10.56 -3.43
N VAL A 28 1.44 11.52 -2.53
CA VAL A 28 0.38 12.53 -2.67
C VAL A 28 0.67 13.36 -3.93
N PRO A 29 -0.30 13.51 -4.85
CA PRO A 29 -0.10 14.33 -6.03
C PRO A 29 0.27 15.77 -5.66
N ASP A 30 1.11 16.40 -6.49
CA ASP A 30 1.51 17.79 -6.28
C ASP A 30 0.26 18.69 -6.27
N GLU A 31 0.28 19.66 -5.36
CA GLU A 31 -0.81 20.65 -5.20
C GLU A 31 -2.18 20.04 -4.83
N TRP A 32 -2.20 18.75 -4.43
CA TRP A 32 -3.44 18.14 -3.97
C TRP A 32 -3.96 18.83 -2.71
N THR A 33 -5.27 19.11 -2.67
CA THR A 33 -5.96 19.68 -1.51
C THR A 33 -7.12 18.80 -1.08
N PRO A 34 -7.58 18.92 0.20
CA PRO A 34 -8.72 18.13 0.67
C PRO A 34 -10.04 18.39 -0.06
N ASP A 35 -10.13 19.49 -0.81
CA ASP A 35 -11.32 19.81 -1.62
C ASP A 35 -11.40 18.98 -2.89
N GLU A 36 -10.30 18.34 -3.28
CA GLU A 36 -10.25 17.45 -4.43
C GLU A 36 -10.73 16.04 -4.06
N ALA A 37 -10.90 15.19 -5.06
CA ALA A 37 -11.24 13.79 -4.84
C ALA A 37 -10.24 13.13 -3.90
N PRO A 38 -10.66 12.18 -3.05
CA PRO A 38 -9.76 11.45 -2.16
C PRO A 38 -8.67 10.72 -2.95
N VAL A 39 -7.53 10.50 -2.31
CA VAL A 39 -6.41 9.76 -2.88
C VAL A 39 -5.97 8.66 -1.91
N ILE A 40 -5.56 7.52 -2.47
CA ILE A 40 -4.98 6.42 -1.72
C ILE A 40 -3.51 6.32 -2.08
N VAL A 41 -2.64 6.35 -1.08
CA VAL A 41 -1.18 6.23 -1.26
C VAL A 41 -0.73 4.89 -0.69
N LEU A 42 -0.02 4.11 -1.52
CA LEU A 42 0.65 2.89 -1.09
C LEU A 42 2.15 3.12 -1.07
N ALA A 43 2.76 2.92 0.08
CA ALA A 43 4.19 3.04 0.27
C ALA A 43 4.74 1.76 0.88
N ASP A 44 5.95 1.38 0.46
CA ASP A 44 6.66 0.23 1.00
C ASP A 44 7.62 0.70 2.09
N ASP A 45 7.33 0.32 3.34
CA ASP A 45 8.19 0.66 4.47
C ASP A 45 9.35 -0.34 4.63
N GLY A 46 9.43 -1.36 3.77
CA GLY A 46 10.49 -2.35 3.80
C GLY A 46 10.26 -3.47 4.80
N GLY A 47 11.27 -4.28 4.98
CA GLY A 47 11.28 -5.41 5.89
C GLY A 47 12.47 -6.33 5.61
N PRO A 48 12.56 -7.46 6.31
CA PRO A 48 13.72 -8.35 6.18
C PRO A 48 13.76 -9.09 4.85
N VAL A 49 14.97 -9.39 4.42
CA VAL A 49 15.26 -10.20 3.23
C VAL A 49 15.81 -11.55 3.67
N VAL A 50 15.30 -12.63 3.09
CA VAL A 50 15.78 -13.99 3.36
C VAL A 50 16.77 -14.40 2.27
N VAL A 51 17.95 -14.83 2.70
CA VAL A 51 19.04 -15.22 1.82
C VAL A 51 19.32 -16.72 2.03
N ALA A 52 19.47 -17.47 0.93
CA ALA A 52 19.82 -18.87 0.96
C ALA A 52 21.31 -19.05 1.28
N TRP A 53 21.71 -20.28 1.58
CA TRP A 53 23.12 -20.63 1.84
C TRP A 53 24.06 -20.20 0.70
N SER A 54 23.55 -20.21 -0.54
CA SER A 54 24.34 -19.77 -1.71
C SER A 54 24.56 -18.26 -1.77
N GLY A 55 23.96 -17.49 -0.86
CA GLY A 55 23.99 -16.03 -0.90
C GLY A 55 22.92 -15.41 -1.79
N GLN A 56 22.10 -16.23 -2.46
CA GLN A 56 21.02 -15.71 -3.31
C GLN A 56 19.81 -15.27 -2.48
N ILE A 57 19.20 -14.17 -2.87
CA ILE A 57 17.96 -13.71 -2.28
C ILE A 57 16.84 -14.68 -2.68
N VAL A 58 16.09 -15.16 -1.68
CA VAL A 58 14.96 -16.09 -1.87
C VAL A 58 13.63 -15.35 -1.85
N ARG A 59 13.45 -14.50 -0.86
CA ARG A 59 12.21 -13.74 -0.65
C ARG A 59 12.49 -12.51 0.20
N SER A 60 11.52 -11.62 0.24
CA SER A 60 11.55 -10.45 1.10
C SER A 60 10.20 -10.26 1.77
N TYR A 61 10.20 -9.67 2.95
CA TYR A 61 8.99 -9.30 3.68
C TYR A 61 8.87 -7.79 3.63
N HIS A 62 7.65 -7.33 3.45
CA HIS A 62 7.38 -5.90 3.31
C HIS A 62 6.20 -5.51 4.19
N VAL A 63 6.28 -4.31 4.73
CA VAL A 63 5.14 -3.66 5.36
C VAL A 63 4.66 -2.59 4.38
N ILE A 64 3.50 -2.79 3.79
CA ILE A 64 2.91 -1.83 2.86
C ILE A 64 1.98 -0.94 3.66
N ARG A 65 2.26 0.35 3.64
CA ARG A 65 1.40 1.35 4.28
C ARG A 65 0.40 1.86 3.27
N ILE A 66 -0.88 1.76 3.62
CA ILE A 66 -1.97 2.31 2.84
C ILE A 66 -2.47 3.54 3.59
N THR A 67 -2.48 4.69 2.94
CA THR A 67 -3.00 5.92 3.51
C THR A 67 -4.04 6.51 2.59
N ALA A 68 -5.29 6.58 3.05
CA ALA A 68 -6.34 7.33 2.38
C ALA A 68 -6.33 8.77 2.90
N ARG A 69 -6.47 9.72 1.99
CA ARG A 69 -6.49 11.15 2.32
C ARG A 69 -7.72 11.79 1.69
N GLY A 70 -8.35 12.67 2.43
CA GLY A 70 -9.52 13.37 1.93
C GLY A 70 -10.05 14.37 2.93
N ARG A 71 -11.28 14.84 2.69
CA ARG A 71 -11.92 15.87 3.52
C ARG A 71 -12.84 15.27 4.58
N VAL A 72 -13.62 14.26 4.21
CA VAL A 72 -14.69 13.70 5.05
C VAL A 72 -14.15 12.46 5.78
N ARG A 73 -14.11 12.55 7.10
CA ARG A 73 -13.54 11.51 7.97
C ARG A 73 -14.13 10.12 7.71
N THR A 74 -15.46 10.02 7.66
CA THR A 74 -16.12 8.73 7.48
C THR A 74 -15.81 8.11 6.12
N ALA A 75 -15.77 8.94 5.08
CA ALA A 75 -15.45 8.48 3.73
C ALA A 75 -13.98 8.03 3.62
N VAL A 76 -13.07 8.78 4.23
CA VAL A 76 -11.63 8.45 4.20
C VAL A 76 -11.34 7.17 4.98
N ASP A 77 -11.96 7.02 6.15
CA ASP A 77 -11.84 5.79 6.94
C ASP A 77 -12.33 4.58 6.16
N GLU A 78 -13.48 4.70 5.52
CA GLU A 78 -14.07 3.63 4.72
C GLU A 78 -13.20 3.27 3.52
N LEU A 79 -12.60 4.27 2.85
CA LEU A 79 -11.67 4.02 1.75
C LEU A 79 -10.47 3.19 2.18
N ALA A 80 -9.88 3.51 3.32
CA ALA A 80 -8.77 2.75 3.86
C ALA A 80 -9.17 1.30 4.16
N ARG A 81 -10.34 1.09 4.74
CA ARG A 81 -10.86 -0.25 5.04
C ARG A 81 -11.14 -1.05 3.78
N ILE A 82 -11.73 -0.43 2.77
CA ILE A 82 -12.02 -1.07 1.49
C ILE A 82 -10.72 -1.44 0.78
N ALA A 83 -9.75 -0.53 0.73
CA ALA A 83 -8.45 -0.79 0.13
C ALA A 83 -7.74 -1.97 0.81
N ALA A 84 -7.71 -2.00 2.13
CA ALA A 84 -7.13 -3.09 2.90
C ALA A 84 -7.88 -4.41 2.65
N GLY A 85 -9.20 -4.37 2.59
CA GLY A 85 -10.03 -5.53 2.29
C GLY A 85 -9.74 -6.11 0.92
N HIS A 86 -9.60 -5.26 -0.10
CA HIS A 86 -9.21 -5.70 -1.42
C HIS A 86 -7.82 -6.34 -1.41
N LEU A 87 -6.83 -5.69 -0.79
CA LEU A 87 -5.47 -6.20 -0.75
C LEU A 87 -5.36 -7.53 -0.01
N SER A 88 -6.19 -7.77 1.01
CA SER A 88 -6.21 -9.05 1.73
C SER A 88 -6.61 -10.23 0.81
N THR A 89 -7.28 -9.95 -0.29
CA THR A 89 -7.70 -10.96 -1.27
C THR A 89 -6.86 -10.98 -2.53
N ALA A 90 -5.82 -10.15 -2.60
CA ALA A 90 -4.99 -10.04 -3.80
C ALA A 90 -4.33 -11.37 -4.14
N ARG A 91 -4.36 -11.70 -5.45
CA ARG A 91 -3.73 -12.89 -6.01
C ARG A 91 -2.79 -12.46 -7.12
N LEU A 92 -1.53 -12.27 -6.77
CA LEU A 92 -0.47 -11.88 -7.71
C LEU A 92 0.65 -12.90 -7.67
N PRO A 93 1.21 -13.29 -8.84
CA PRO A 93 2.32 -14.23 -8.86
C PRO A 93 3.51 -13.76 -8.01
N GLY A 94 3.98 -14.63 -7.12
CA GLY A 94 5.12 -14.34 -6.27
C GLY A 94 4.86 -13.41 -5.09
N ILE A 95 3.62 -12.95 -4.91
CA ILE A 95 3.25 -12.05 -3.80
C ILE A 95 2.19 -12.72 -2.95
N LYS A 96 2.41 -12.72 -1.63
CA LYS A 96 1.45 -13.23 -0.67
C LYS A 96 1.18 -12.18 0.40
N VAL A 97 -0.09 -11.87 0.59
CA VAL A 97 -0.53 -10.97 1.67
C VAL A 97 -0.83 -11.80 2.90
N HIS A 98 -0.16 -11.49 4.01
CA HIS A 98 -0.25 -12.26 5.24
C HIS A 98 -1.27 -11.71 6.24
N GLY A 99 -1.43 -10.40 6.29
CA GLY A 99 -2.32 -9.81 7.28
C GLY A 99 -2.50 -8.34 7.08
N VAL A 100 -3.57 -7.82 7.68
CA VAL A 100 -3.97 -6.42 7.61
C VAL A 100 -4.12 -5.91 9.03
N GLY A 101 -3.51 -4.76 9.32
CA GLY A 101 -3.59 -4.11 10.61
C GLY A 101 -4.85 -3.26 10.79
N PRO A 102 -5.02 -2.65 11.97
CA PRO A 102 -6.12 -1.73 12.23
C PRO A 102 -5.97 -0.44 11.43
N VAL A 103 -7.08 0.25 11.21
CA VAL A 103 -7.08 1.58 10.62
C VAL A 103 -6.87 2.62 11.71
N LEU A 104 -5.85 3.45 11.52
CA LEU A 104 -5.52 4.56 12.42
C LEU A 104 -5.82 5.88 11.72
N GLU A 105 -6.50 6.77 12.42
CA GLU A 105 -6.85 8.08 11.88
C GLU A 105 -5.90 9.16 12.41
N SER A 106 -5.62 10.13 11.56
CA SER A 106 -4.86 11.32 11.91
C SER A 106 -5.30 12.49 11.03
N ARG A 107 -4.68 13.64 11.21
CA ARG A 107 -5.00 14.83 10.44
C ARG A 107 -3.69 15.53 10.07
N ASP A 108 -3.63 15.98 8.83
CA ASP A 108 -2.50 16.79 8.36
C ASP A 108 -2.68 18.22 8.93
N PRO A 109 -1.75 18.71 9.77
CA PRO A 109 -1.88 20.03 10.37
C PRO A 109 -1.74 21.18 9.37
N LYS A 110 -1.11 20.93 8.21
CA LYS A 110 -0.91 21.98 7.20
C LYS A 110 -2.13 22.19 6.33
N THR A 111 -2.80 21.11 5.93
CA THR A 111 -3.91 21.18 4.98
C THR A 111 -5.26 20.91 5.63
N GLY A 112 -5.29 20.35 6.84
CA GLY A 112 -6.51 19.91 7.49
C GLY A 112 -7.08 18.62 6.91
N ALA A 113 -6.37 17.97 5.99
CA ALA A 113 -6.79 16.69 5.42
C ALA A 113 -6.91 15.61 6.49
N VAL A 114 -7.96 14.80 6.39
CA VAL A 114 -8.11 13.61 7.22
C VAL A 114 -7.29 12.47 6.58
N LEU A 115 -6.55 11.77 7.42
CA LEU A 115 -5.73 10.63 7.02
C LEU A 115 -6.24 9.38 7.73
N ALA A 116 -6.39 8.29 6.99
CA ALA A 116 -6.67 6.98 7.56
C ALA A 116 -5.64 6.00 7.01
N SER A 117 -4.87 5.39 7.90
CA SER A 117 -3.75 4.53 7.52
C SER A 117 -3.91 3.14 8.10
N THR A 118 -3.48 2.16 7.33
CA THR A 118 -3.35 0.78 7.79
C THR A 118 -2.08 0.17 7.21
N LEU A 119 -1.61 -0.90 7.84
CA LEU A 119 -0.43 -1.63 7.41
C LEU A 119 -0.84 -3.01 6.90
N VAL A 120 -0.23 -3.43 5.81
CA VAL A 120 -0.43 -4.75 5.21
C VAL A 120 0.91 -5.46 5.13
N ASN A 121 0.98 -6.66 5.70
CA ASN A 121 2.19 -7.47 5.68
C ASN A 121 2.20 -8.33 4.42
N VAL A 122 3.27 -8.23 3.66
CA VAL A 122 3.41 -8.86 2.34
C VAL A 122 4.72 -9.62 2.27
N GLN A 123 4.67 -10.81 1.67
CA GLN A 123 5.84 -11.59 1.32
C GLN A 123 5.98 -11.59 -0.20
N ALA A 124 7.17 -11.35 -0.70
CA ALA A 124 7.46 -11.35 -2.12
C ALA A 124 8.61 -12.30 -2.44
N ARG A 125 8.41 -13.14 -3.48
CA ARG A 125 9.47 -14.01 -3.99
C ARG A 125 10.50 -13.16 -4.72
N ALA A 126 11.78 -13.50 -4.58
CA ALA A 126 12.84 -12.86 -5.33
C ALA A 126 12.59 -13.01 -6.83
N ARG A 127 12.97 -11.97 -7.58
CA ARG A 127 12.82 -11.92 -9.02
C ARG A 127 14.14 -12.36 -9.66
N GLN A 128 14.07 -13.21 -10.68
CA GLN A 128 15.24 -13.61 -11.47
C GLN A 128 15.45 -12.64 -12.63
N ILE A 129 16.70 -12.27 -12.84
CA ILE A 129 17.09 -11.43 -13.97
C ILE A 129 18.25 -12.08 -14.72
#